data_b132a38c09ac81df3cb38e43c9f16b02
#
_entry.id   b132a38c09ac81df3cb38e43c9f16b02
#
_cell.length_a   1.000
_cell.length_b   1.000
_cell.length_c   1.000
_cell.angle_alpha   90.00
_cell.angle_beta   90.00
_cell.angle_gamma   90.00
#
_symmetry.space_group_name_H-M   'P 1'
#
loop_
_entity.id
_entity.type
_entity.pdbx_description
1 polymer ?
#
loop_
_entity_poly.entity_id
_entity_poly.type
_entity_poly.pdbx_seq_one_letter_code
_entity_poly.pdbx_strand_id
1 'polypeptide(L)'
;MNLNDCLNFNDFRKLAKKKLPAPIFHYIDGGSDDERTLNRNTEAFDDCDLVPKILANVGKPDLSTTVFGRKISMPIFLSPAAMQRLYHPEGDKESARAAEKFNTFYSMSTMSNNSIEQIANLSSGPKLFQLYIHKDQSITDDLIDRCKRANFDGLCLTVDTIVAGNRERDHRTGFTTPPKLTLKSLFSFAIKPKWVFDLSLIHI
;
A
#
# COMPACT_ATOMS: atom_id res chain seq x y z
N MET A 1 18.88 11.35 -8.45
CA MET A 1 18.22 10.02 -8.47
C MET A 1 16.81 10.20 -9.01
N ASN A 2 16.53 9.60 -10.11
CA ASN A 2 15.24 9.57 -10.80
C ASN A 2 14.65 8.16 -10.71
N LEU A 3 13.43 7.97 -11.20
CA LEU A 3 12.81 6.63 -11.21
C LEU A 3 13.63 5.61 -12.01
N ASN A 4 14.22 6.03 -13.12
CA ASN A 4 15.04 5.15 -13.97
C ASN A 4 16.36 4.72 -13.31
N ASP A 5 16.79 5.41 -12.23
CA ASP A 5 18.01 5.09 -11.48
C ASP A 5 17.72 4.06 -10.36
N CYS A 6 16.44 3.71 -10.13
CA CYS A 6 16.04 2.81 -9.06
C CYS A 6 16.11 1.36 -9.55
N LEU A 7 17.00 0.57 -8.98
CA LEU A 7 17.21 -0.85 -9.33
C LEU A 7 16.59 -1.82 -8.32
N ASN A 8 16.26 -1.34 -7.12
CA ASN A 8 15.75 -2.14 -6.02
C ASN A 8 14.87 -1.29 -5.07
N PHE A 9 14.21 -1.94 -4.11
CA PHE A 9 13.32 -1.27 -3.15
C PHE A 9 14.03 -0.19 -2.32
N ASN A 10 15.30 -0.37 -1.96
CA ASN A 10 16.04 0.62 -1.19
C ASN A 10 16.25 1.91 -1.99
N ASP A 11 16.38 1.83 -3.30
CA ASP A 11 16.50 3.01 -4.15
C ASP A 11 15.18 3.75 -4.26
N PHE A 12 14.06 3.04 -4.41
CA PHE A 12 12.72 3.63 -4.33
C PHE A 12 12.46 4.26 -2.96
N ARG A 13 12.86 3.62 -1.85
CA ARG A 13 12.76 4.16 -0.49
C ARG A 13 13.55 5.45 -0.34
N LYS A 14 14.79 5.50 -0.83
CA LYS A 14 15.62 6.73 -0.84
C LYS A 14 14.97 7.85 -1.68
N LEU A 15 14.42 7.50 -2.85
CA LEU A 15 13.73 8.45 -3.71
C LEU A 15 12.46 8.99 -3.05
N ALA A 16 11.65 8.12 -2.42
CA ALA A 16 10.46 8.51 -1.67
C ALA A 16 10.82 9.46 -0.52
N LYS A 17 11.86 9.14 0.28
CA LYS A 17 12.37 10.02 1.34
C LYS A 17 12.77 11.41 0.82
N LYS A 18 13.32 11.47 -0.39
CA LYS A 18 13.73 12.73 -1.03
C LYS A 18 12.52 13.53 -1.53
N LYS A 19 11.43 12.88 -1.95
CA LYS A 19 10.26 13.53 -2.54
C LYS A 19 9.18 13.90 -1.53
N LEU A 20 8.97 13.08 -0.51
CA LEU A 20 7.90 13.24 0.46
C LEU A 20 8.31 14.16 1.64
N PRO A 21 7.37 14.89 2.25
CA PRO A 21 7.56 15.53 3.54
C PRO A 21 7.90 14.49 4.62
N ALA A 22 8.71 14.88 5.61
CA ALA A 22 9.18 13.97 6.65
C ALA A 22 8.03 13.26 7.41
N PRO A 23 6.94 13.94 7.83
CA PRO A 23 5.84 13.25 8.50
C PRO A 23 5.20 12.15 7.64
N ILE A 24 5.00 12.42 6.36
CA ILE A 24 4.41 11.46 5.41
C ILE A 24 5.37 10.30 5.16
N PHE A 25 6.65 10.60 4.94
CA PHE A 25 7.65 9.54 4.77
C PHE A 25 7.76 8.65 6.00
N HIS A 26 7.84 9.22 7.21
CA HIS A 26 7.93 8.43 8.44
C HIS A 26 6.68 7.61 8.72
N TYR A 27 5.51 8.10 8.32
CA TYR A 27 4.27 7.33 8.44
C TYR A 27 4.32 6.04 7.61
N ILE A 28 4.74 6.08 6.36
CA ILE A 28 4.82 4.88 5.51
C ILE A 28 6.02 3.99 5.79
N ASP A 29 7.13 4.58 6.26
CA ASP A 29 8.42 3.90 6.45
C ASP A 29 8.62 3.35 7.86
N GLY A 30 7.86 3.86 8.84
CA GLY A 30 8.02 3.54 10.25
C GLY A 30 7.18 2.38 10.73
N GLY A 31 7.67 1.71 11.78
CA GLY A 31 6.98 0.70 12.56
C GLY A 31 6.65 1.18 13.97
N SER A 32 6.26 0.24 14.83
CA SER A 32 6.00 0.48 16.24
C SER A 32 7.23 0.23 17.11
N ASP A 33 7.32 0.95 18.21
CA ASP A 33 8.39 0.83 19.23
C ASP A 33 9.81 0.85 18.58
N ASP A 34 10.66 -0.11 18.93
CA ASP A 34 12.02 -0.29 18.40
C ASP A 34 12.07 -0.82 16.94
N GLU A 35 10.93 -0.98 16.28
CA GLU A 35 10.81 -1.45 14.89
C GLU A 35 11.44 -2.83 14.63
N ARG A 36 11.53 -3.68 15.65
CA ARG A 36 12.13 -5.03 15.53
C ARG A 36 11.38 -5.89 14.50
N THR A 37 10.05 -5.91 14.56
CA THR A 37 9.23 -6.68 13.62
C THR A 37 9.36 -6.11 12.20
N LEU A 38 9.38 -4.79 12.04
CA LEU A 38 9.60 -4.14 10.76
C LEU A 38 10.93 -4.57 10.12
N ASN A 39 12.02 -4.55 10.89
CA ASN A 39 13.34 -4.96 10.42
C ASN A 39 13.37 -6.45 10.11
N ARG A 40 12.82 -7.29 11.01
CA ARG A 40 12.74 -8.73 10.82
C ARG A 40 11.96 -9.15 9.58
N ASN A 41 10.95 -8.39 9.16
CA ASN A 41 10.21 -8.66 7.93
C ASN A 41 11.11 -8.64 6.67
N THR A 42 12.26 -7.98 6.74
CA THR A 42 13.26 -7.99 5.66
C THR A 42 14.37 -9.00 5.96
N GLU A 43 14.92 -8.99 7.17
CA GLU A 43 16.05 -9.83 7.59
C GLU A 43 15.72 -11.33 7.53
N ALA A 44 14.46 -11.72 7.78
CA ALA A 44 14.06 -13.12 7.75
C ALA A 44 14.22 -13.79 6.36
N PHE A 45 14.30 -13.00 5.28
CA PHE A 45 14.60 -13.55 3.96
C PHE A 45 16.07 -13.95 3.82
N ASP A 46 16.98 -13.35 4.57
CA ASP A 46 18.41 -13.67 4.58
C ASP A 46 18.67 -15.02 5.25
N ASP A 47 17.72 -15.51 6.07
CA ASP A 47 17.77 -16.82 6.72
C ASP A 47 17.32 -17.97 5.78
N CYS A 48 16.91 -17.65 4.54
CA CYS A 48 16.36 -18.60 3.59
C CYS A 48 17.29 -18.79 2.38
N ASP A 49 17.86 -19.98 2.22
CA ASP A 49 18.65 -20.33 1.05
C ASP A 49 17.79 -20.88 -0.09
N LEU A 50 17.99 -20.38 -1.29
CA LEU A 50 17.41 -20.94 -2.51
C LEU A 50 18.35 -21.99 -3.09
N VAL A 51 17.96 -23.27 -3.02
CA VAL A 51 18.76 -24.39 -3.57
C VAL A 51 18.31 -24.68 -5.01
N PRO A 52 19.09 -24.28 -6.03
CA PRO A 52 18.71 -24.50 -7.43
C PRO A 52 18.85 -25.99 -7.82
N LYS A 53 17.95 -26.46 -8.68
CA LYS A 53 18.10 -27.73 -9.35
C LYS A 53 18.94 -27.56 -10.61
N ILE A 54 20.12 -28.20 -10.65
CA ILE A 54 21.00 -28.18 -11.80
C ILE A 54 20.45 -29.12 -12.89
N LEU A 55 20.66 -28.76 -14.17
CA LEU A 55 20.23 -29.54 -15.36
C LEU A 55 18.69 -29.70 -15.47
N ALA A 56 17.91 -28.92 -14.79
CA ALA A 56 16.46 -28.87 -14.94
C ALA A 56 16.10 -27.94 -16.09
N ASN A 57 15.84 -28.41 -17.27
CA ASN A 57 15.49 -27.59 -18.45
C ASN A 57 14.39 -26.56 -18.17
N VAL A 58 14.78 -25.36 -17.72
CA VAL A 58 13.88 -24.25 -17.26
C VAL A 58 13.85 -23.08 -18.26
N GLY A 59 13.83 -23.36 -19.55
CA GLY A 59 13.89 -22.32 -20.59
C GLY A 59 12.74 -21.30 -20.58
N LYS A 60 11.56 -21.66 -20.06
CA LYS A 60 10.39 -20.75 -19.92
C LYS A 60 9.63 -21.12 -18.63
N PRO A 61 9.97 -20.53 -17.49
CA PRO A 61 9.25 -20.78 -16.25
C PRO A 61 7.82 -20.23 -16.34
N ASP A 62 6.84 -21.05 -15.93
CA ASP A 62 5.46 -20.60 -15.72
C ASP A 62 5.25 -20.31 -14.23
N LEU A 63 5.01 -19.03 -13.89
CA LEU A 63 4.74 -18.56 -12.55
C LEU A 63 3.24 -18.46 -12.26
N SER A 64 2.38 -18.78 -13.25
CA SER A 64 0.94 -18.63 -13.09
C SER A 64 0.38 -19.57 -12.03
N THR A 65 -0.65 -19.08 -11.35
CA THR A 65 -1.40 -19.87 -10.36
C THR A 65 -2.88 -19.42 -10.35
N THR A 66 -3.71 -20.18 -9.63
CA THR A 66 -5.12 -19.82 -9.45
C THR A 66 -5.40 -19.53 -7.99
N VAL A 67 -5.95 -18.32 -7.72
CA VAL A 67 -6.34 -17.87 -6.38
C VAL A 67 -7.77 -17.32 -6.45
N PHE A 68 -8.63 -17.71 -5.53
CA PHE A 68 -10.07 -17.36 -5.52
C PHE A 68 -10.77 -17.60 -6.88
N GLY A 69 -10.40 -18.68 -7.57
CA GLY A 69 -10.96 -19.02 -8.90
C GLY A 69 -10.42 -18.14 -10.05
N ARG A 70 -9.54 -17.18 -9.79
CA ARG A 70 -8.92 -16.30 -10.80
C ARG A 70 -7.51 -16.77 -11.11
N LYS A 71 -7.23 -16.96 -12.41
CA LYS A 71 -5.87 -17.24 -12.87
C LYS A 71 -5.06 -15.92 -12.86
N ILE A 72 -3.91 -15.93 -12.20
CA ILE A 72 -2.97 -14.82 -12.12
C ILE A 72 -1.61 -15.22 -12.69
N SER A 73 -0.85 -14.25 -13.18
CA SER A 73 0.42 -14.51 -13.87
C SER A 73 1.59 -14.84 -12.93
N MET A 74 1.47 -14.45 -11.66
CA MET A 74 2.48 -14.72 -10.63
C MET A 74 1.83 -14.73 -9.24
N PRO A 75 2.36 -15.51 -8.26
CA PRO A 75 1.78 -15.62 -6.91
C PRO A 75 2.17 -14.44 -6.00
N ILE A 76 2.04 -13.21 -6.51
CA ILE A 76 2.37 -11.97 -5.80
C ILE A 76 1.18 -11.03 -5.92
N PHE A 77 0.71 -10.46 -4.81
CA PHE A 77 -0.40 -9.50 -4.75
C PHE A 77 0.11 -8.13 -4.30
N LEU A 78 -0.58 -7.08 -4.71
CA LEU A 78 -0.41 -5.78 -4.09
C LEU A 78 -1.24 -5.72 -2.82
N SER A 79 -0.55 -5.66 -1.67
CA SER A 79 -1.18 -5.55 -0.34
C SER A 79 -2.00 -4.27 -0.19
N PRO A 80 -3.07 -4.28 0.64
CA PRO A 80 -3.85 -3.08 0.88
C PRO A 80 -3.02 -2.03 1.62
N ALA A 81 -2.91 -0.85 1.03
CA ALA A 81 -2.23 0.29 1.63
C ALA A 81 -3.20 1.46 1.76
N ALA A 82 -3.25 2.03 2.97
CA ALA A 82 -4.13 3.15 3.28
C ALA A 82 -3.62 4.47 2.69
N MET A 83 -4.54 5.39 2.38
CA MET A 83 -4.25 6.79 2.08
C MET A 83 -3.18 7.02 1.00
N GLN A 84 -3.17 6.21 -0.05
CA GLN A 84 -2.12 6.24 -1.08
C GLN A 84 -1.96 7.59 -1.77
N ARG A 85 -3.00 8.45 -1.79
CA ARG A 85 -2.91 9.81 -2.33
C ARG A 85 -2.00 10.74 -1.51
N LEU A 86 -1.67 10.41 -0.28
CA LEU A 86 -0.61 11.11 0.46
C LEU A 86 0.79 10.88 -0.12
N TYR A 87 0.98 9.81 -0.87
CA TYR A 87 2.28 9.42 -1.44
C TYR A 87 2.40 9.74 -2.92
N HIS A 88 1.28 9.60 -3.64
CA HIS A 88 1.19 9.84 -5.07
C HIS A 88 -0.18 10.40 -5.44
N PRO A 89 -0.29 11.42 -6.32
CA PRO A 89 -1.56 12.08 -6.63
C PRO A 89 -2.64 11.12 -7.18
N GLU A 90 -2.26 10.13 -7.96
CA GLU A 90 -3.19 9.10 -8.46
C GLU A 90 -3.53 8.00 -7.45
N GLY A 91 -2.67 7.81 -6.43
CA GLY A 91 -2.89 6.87 -5.32
C GLY A 91 -3.25 5.46 -5.77
N ASP A 92 -4.36 4.94 -5.26
CA ASP A 92 -4.88 3.59 -5.51
C ASP A 92 -5.08 3.26 -7.00
N LYS A 93 -5.36 4.27 -7.83
CA LYS A 93 -5.57 4.07 -9.27
C LYS A 93 -4.34 3.50 -9.97
N GLU A 94 -3.14 4.02 -9.65
CA GLU A 94 -1.90 3.50 -10.26
C GLU A 94 -1.57 2.10 -9.78
N SER A 95 -1.85 1.80 -8.49
CA SER A 95 -1.68 0.46 -7.95
C SER A 95 -2.63 -0.54 -8.64
N ALA A 96 -3.89 -0.17 -8.86
CA ALA A 96 -4.86 -1.00 -9.56
C ALA A 96 -4.47 -1.24 -11.03
N ARG A 97 -4.02 -0.18 -11.75
CA ARG A 97 -3.52 -0.32 -13.13
C ARG A 97 -2.28 -1.21 -13.22
N ALA A 98 -1.36 -1.08 -12.26
CA ALA A 98 -0.17 -1.91 -12.20
C ALA A 98 -0.53 -3.39 -11.98
N ALA A 99 -1.43 -3.68 -11.04
CA ALA A 99 -1.89 -5.04 -10.80
C ALA A 99 -2.57 -5.65 -12.04
N GLU A 100 -3.44 -4.90 -12.73
CA GLU A 100 -4.07 -5.35 -13.97
C GLU A 100 -3.04 -5.61 -15.07
N LYS A 101 -2.08 -4.67 -15.27
CA LYS A 101 -1.01 -4.81 -16.27
C LYS A 101 -0.22 -6.11 -16.10
N PHE A 102 0.03 -6.52 -14.86
CA PHE A 102 0.77 -7.75 -14.54
C PHE A 102 -0.14 -8.94 -14.25
N ASN A 103 -1.45 -8.79 -14.44
CA ASN A 103 -2.46 -9.81 -14.18
C ASN A 103 -2.29 -10.46 -12.80
N THR A 104 -2.29 -9.63 -11.77
CA THR A 104 -2.24 -10.04 -10.36
C THR A 104 -3.30 -9.32 -9.54
N PHE A 105 -3.52 -9.73 -8.27
CA PHE A 105 -4.50 -9.08 -7.42
C PHE A 105 -4.07 -7.69 -6.97
N TYR A 106 -4.98 -6.75 -7.08
CA TYR A 106 -4.96 -5.50 -6.35
C TYR A 106 -5.83 -5.63 -5.09
N SER A 107 -5.28 -5.27 -3.94
CA SER A 107 -6.03 -5.22 -2.68
C SER A 107 -6.30 -3.78 -2.28
N MET A 108 -7.58 -3.40 -2.26
CA MET A 108 -8.02 -2.07 -1.87
C MET A 108 -8.20 -1.99 -0.35
N SER A 109 -7.72 -0.93 0.28
CA SER A 109 -7.91 -0.69 1.72
C SER A 109 -9.28 -0.06 2.01
N THR A 110 -9.88 -0.37 3.17
CA THR A 110 -11.01 0.41 3.71
C THR A 110 -10.70 1.91 3.80
N MET A 111 -9.42 2.25 4.06
CA MET A 111 -8.95 3.63 4.14
C MET A 111 -8.36 4.16 2.82
N SER A 112 -8.82 3.64 1.69
CA SER A 112 -8.48 4.17 0.37
C SER A 112 -9.02 5.59 0.20
N ASN A 113 -8.31 6.41 -0.56
CA ASN A 113 -8.77 7.73 -1.00
C ASN A 113 -9.65 7.70 -2.27
N ASN A 114 -9.82 6.52 -2.86
CA ASN A 114 -10.70 6.29 -3.99
C ASN A 114 -11.92 5.47 -3.57
N SER A 115 -13.03 5.61 -4.26
CA SER A 115 -14.20 4.77 -3.99
C SER A 115 -14.05 3.38 -4.62
N ILE A 116 -14.80 2.41 -4.10
CA ILE A 116 -14.90 1.04 -4.61
C ILE A 116 -15.24 1.07 -6.10
N GLU A 117 -16.23 1.92 -6.47
CA GLU A 117 -16.73 2.06 -7.83
C GLU A 117 -15.68 2.68 -8.76
N GLN A 118 -14.92 3.67 -8.27
CA GLN A 118 -13.83 4.27 -9.06
C GLN A 118 -12.77 3.24 -9.45
N ILE A 119 -12.38 2.37 -8.51
CA ILE A 119 -11.41 1.31 -8.76
C ILE A 119 -12.00 0.22 -9.66
N ALA A 120 -13.25 -0.17 -9.43
CA ALA A 120 -13.92 -1.17 -10.26
C ALA A 120 -14.08 -0.73 -11.72
N ASN A 121 -14.43 0.55 -11.94
CA ASN A 121 -14.56 1.11 -13.30
C ASN A 121 -13.20 1.31 -13.99
N LEU A 122 -12.12 1.41 -13.23
CA LEU A 122 -10.79 1.63 -13.75
C LEU A 122 -10.11 0.35 -14.21
N SER A 123 -10.37 -0.78 -13.52
CA SER A 123 -9.66 -2.04 -13.73
C SER A 123 -10.62 -3.21 -13.75
N SER A 124 -10.50 -4.06 -14.77
CA SER A 124 -11.18 -5.36 -14.87
C SER A 124 -10.38 -6.51 -14.21
N GLY A 125 -9.16 -6.24 -13.76
CA GLY A 125 -8.28 -7.19 -13.09
C GLY A 125 -8.83 -7.71 -11.76
N PRO A 126 -8.23 -8.78 -11.22
CA PRO A 126 -8.68 -9.37 -9.96
C PRO A 126 -8.48 -8.41 -8.79
N LYS A 127 -9.50 -8.29 -7.91
CA LYS A 127 -9.55 -7.32 -6.82
C LYS A 127 -10.00 -7.94 -5.52
N LEU A 128 -9.30 -7.59 -4.42
CA LEU A 128 -9.70 -7.86 -3.05
C LEU A 128 -10.02 -6.54 -2.35
N PHE A 129 -10.89 -6.58 -1.36
CA PHE A 129 -11.17 -5.45 -0.48
C PHE A 129 -10.78 -5.81 0.95
N GLN A 130 -9.89 -5.02 1.56
CA GLN A 130 -9.56 -5.15 2.97
C GLN A 130 -10.59 -4.40 3.80
N LEU A 131 -11.22 -5.13 4.73
CA LEU A 131 -12.33 -4.65 5.54
C LEU A 131 -11.93 -4.51 7.01
N TYR A 132 -12.15 -3.33 7.57
CA TYR A 132 -12.30 -3.12 9.01
C TYR A 132 -13.78 -3.16 9.38
N ILE A 133 -14.10 -3.84 10.48
CA ILE A 133 -15.46 -3.81 11.04
C ILE A 133 -15.66 -2.50 11.79
N HIS A 134 -16.69 -1.76 11.41
CA HIS A 134 -17.07 -0.51 12.06
C HIS A 134 -18.03 -0.77 13.24
N LYS A 135 -18.04 0.14 14.23
CA LYS A 135 -19.03 0.11 15.32
C LYS A 135 -20.46 0.19 14.81
N ASP A 136 -20.67 1.02 13.79
CA ASP A 136 -21.93 1.06 13.05
C ASP A 136 -21.90 -0.03 11.99
N GLN A 137 -22.67 -1.08 12.24
CA GLN A 137 -22.74 -2.25 11.36
C GLN A 137 -23.24 -1.88 9.96
N SER A 138 -24.10 -0.87 9.84
CA SER A 138 -24.64 -0.44 8.55
C SER A 138 -23.54 0.02 7.57
N ILE A 139 -22.46 0.61 8.07
CA ILE A 139 -21.29 1.00 7.26
C ILE A 139 -20.58 -0.25 6.74
N THR A 140 -20.41 -1.24 7.60
CA THR A 140 -19.77 -2.51 7.21
C THR A 140 -20.57 -3.22 6.13
N ASP A 141 -21.89 -3.29 6.32
CA ASP A 141 -22.81 -3.93 5.38
C ASP A 141 -22.84 -3.19 4.03
N ASP A 142 -22.87 -1.85 4.03
CA ASP A 142 -22.79 -1.03 2.80
C ASP A 142 -21.48 -1.31 2.04
N LEU A 143 -20.34 -1.33 2.72
CA LEU A 143 -19.05 -1.62 2.09
C LEU A 143 -19.03 -3.01 1.43
N ILE A 144 -19.57 -4.02 2.12
CA ILE A 144 -19.68 -5.38 1.58
C ILE A 144 -20.58 -5.42 0.34
N ASP A 145 -21.73 -4.77 0.41
CA ASP A 145 -22.67 -4.77 -0.71
C ASP A 145 -22.15 -3.98 -1.91
N ARG A 146 -21.42 -2.90 -1.68
CA ARG A 146 -20.74 -2.16 -2.75
C ARG A 146 -19.64 -3.01 -3.40
N CYS A 147 -18.85 -3.75 -2.62
CA CYS A 147 -17.86 -4.68 -3.16
C CYS A 147 -18.50 -5.76 -4.01
N LYS A 148 -19.63 -6.34 -3.59
CA LYS A 148 -20.40 -7.32 -4.38
C LYS A 148 -20.87 -6.72 -5.71
N ARG A 149 -21.52 -5.53 -5.66
CA ARG A 149 -22.00 -4.83 -6.87
C ARG A 149 -20.88 -4.45 -7.83
N ALA A 150 -19.70 -4.16 -7.28
CA ALA A 150 -18.49 -3.80 -8.03
C ALA A 150 -17.65 -5.00 -8.47
N ASN A 151 -18.15 -6.23 -8.26
CA ASN A 151 -17.48 -7.48 -8.64
C ASN A 151 -16.06 -7.62 -8.10
N PHE A 152 -15.85 -7.34 -6.81
CA PHE A 152 -14.62 -7.71 -6.13
C PHE A 152 -14.60 -9.22 -5.90
N ASP A 153 -13.45 -9.85 -6.08
CA ASP A 153 -13.28 -11.31 -6.02
C ASP A 153 -13.27 -11.86 -4.58
N GLY A 154 -13.01 -11.00 -3.58
CA GLY A 154 -13.00 -11.42 -2.19
C GLY A 154 -12.79 -10.29 -1.19
N LEU A 155 -12.98 -10.62 0.09
CA LEU A 155 -12.75 -9.75 1.23
C LEU A 155 -11.58 -10.26 2.06
N CYS A 156 -10.76 -9.33 2.55
CA CYS A 156 -9.67 -9.57 3.50
C CYS A 156 -10.06 -8.91 4.83
N LEU A 157 -10.59 -9.69 5.76
CA LEU A 157 -10.98 -9.17 7.08
C LEU A 157 -9.75 -8.94 7.94
N THR A 158 -9.57 -7.70 8.44
CA THR A 158 -8.51 -7.36 9.38
C THR A 158 -8.97 -7.63 10.80
N VAL A 159 -8.22 -8.47 11.54
CA VAL A 159 -8.59 -8.95 12.88
C VAL A 159 -7.55 -8.65 13.96
N ASP A 160 -6.46 -7.97 13.63
CA ASP A 160 -5.30 -7.75 14.50
C ASP A 160 -5.17 -6.32 15.04
N THR A 161 -6.18 -5.46 14.81
CA THR A 161 -6.14 -4.05 15.22
C THR A 161 -6.88 -3.78 16.55
N ILE A 162 -6.73 -4.66 17.53
CA ILE A 162 -7.35 -4.49 18.87
C ILE A 162 -6.73 -3.31 19.61
N VAL A 163 -5.42 -3.09 19.43
CA VAL A 163 -4.66 -1.99 20.04
C VAL A 163 -3.86 -1.28 18.95
N ALA A 164 -3.86 0.05 18.98
CA ALA A 164 -3.02 0.84 18.10
C ALA A 164 -1.54 0.66 18.47
N GLY A 165 -0.69 0.45 17.46
CA GLY A 165 0.76 0.38 17.66
C GLY A 165 1.34 1.71 18.13
N ASN A 166 2.34 1.66 19.03
CA ASN A 166 3.06 2.84 19.49
C ASN A 166 4.04 3.32 18.40
N ARG A 167 3.55 4.12 17.47
CA ARG A 167 4.33 4.60 16.32
C ARG A 167 5.11 5.87 16.69
N GLU A 168 6.25 5.70 17.34
CA GLU A 168 7.06 6.80 17.86
C GLU A 168 7.45 7.85 16.80
N ARG A 169 7.72 7.43 15.57
CA ARG A 169 8.07 8.37 14.49
C ARG A 169 6.90 9.32 14.18
N ASP A 170 5.67 8.84 14.25
CA ASP A 170 4.46 9.64 14.01
C ASP A 170 4.28 10.65 15.15
N HIS A 171 4.51 10.23 16.41
CA HIS A 171 4.50 11.15 17.55
C HIS A 171 5.58 12.24 17.43
N ARG A 172 6.81 11.88 17.05
CA ARG A 172 7.92 12.83 16.89
C ARG A 172 7.70 13.81 15.75
N THR A 173 6.97 13.43 14.71
CA THR A 173 6.65 14.31 13.58
C THR A 173 5.30 15.01 13.72
N GLY A 174 4.50 14.65 14.73
CA GLY A 174 3.16 15.19 14.94
C GLY A 174 2.12 14.71 13.93
N PHE A 175 2.41 13.65 13.18
CA PHE A 175 1.45 12.99 12.28
C PHE A 175 0.59 12.02 13.07
N THR A 176 -0.16 12.58 14.03
CA THR A 176 -1.07 11.87 14.93
C THR A 176 -2.52 12.10 14.51
N THR A 177 -3.47 11.42 15.17
CA THR A 177 -4.91 11.64 14.97
C THR A 177 -5.52 12.25 16.25
N PRO A 178 -5.91 13.53 16.27
CA PRO A 178 -5.72 14.55 15.21
C PRO A 178 -4.24 14.95 15.04
N PRO A 179 -3.84 15.48 13.86
CA PRO A 179 -2.46 15.91 13.62
C PRO A 179 -2.02 17.07 14.53
N LYS A 180 -0.80 16.93 15.12
CA LYS A 180 -0.17 17.96 15.96
C LYS A 180 1.21 18.29 15.38
N LEU A 181 1.23 18.92 14.21
CA LEU A 181 2.46 19.17 13.46
C LEU A 181 3.40 20.13 14.24
N THR A 182 4.68 19.76 14.28
CA THR A 182 5.74 20.61 14.85
C THR A 182 6.18 21.65 13.82
N LEU A 183 6.87 22.71 14.26
CA LEU A 183 7.49 23.70 13.36
C LEU A 183 8.44 23.05 12.35
N LYS A 184 9.20 22.02 12.79
CA LYS A 184 10.07 21.24 11.92
C LYS A 184 9.29 20.49 10.85
N SER A 185 8.14 19.94 11.20
CA SER A 185 7.27 19.26 10.26
C SER A 185 6.66 20.23 9.25
N LEU A 186 6.19 21.39 9.71
CA LEU A 186 5.66 22.46 8.83
C LEU A 186 6.73 22.92 7.83
N PHE A 187 7.98 23.12 8.28
CA PHE A 187 9.08 23.44 7.39
C PHE A 187 9.30 22.31 6.35
N SER A 188 9.21 21.05 6.77
CA SER A 188 9.34 19.90 5.86
C SER A 188 8.28 19.88 4.75
N PHE A 189 7.06 20.34 5.03
CA PHE A 189 6.04 20.54 3.99
C PHE A 189 6.40 21.70 3.06
N ALA A 190 6.82 22.83 3.62
CA ALA A 190 7.16 24.03 2.86
C ALA A 190 8.26 23.80 1.80
N ILE A 191 9.25 22.96 2.10
CA ILE A 191 10.33 22.62 1.16
C ILE A 191 9.95 21.54 0.12
N LYS A 192 8.68 21.09 0.10
CA LYS A 192 8.14 20.12 -0.87
C LYS A 192 6.96 20.71 -1.67
N PRO A 193 7.16 21.82 -2.40
CA PRO A 193 6.06 22.55 -3.04
C PRO A 193 5.27 21.70 -4.03
N LYS A 194 5.94 20.82 -4.77
CA LYS A 194 5.26 19.90 -5.69
C LYS A 194 4.28 18.98 -4.94
N TRP A 195 4.69 18.40 -3.82
CA TRP A 195 3.81 17.52 -3.01
C TRP A 195 2.62 18.30 -2.45
N VAL A 196 2.85 19.53 -1.94
CA VAL A 196 1.79 20.40 -1.43
C VAL A 196 0.80 20.73 -2.54
N PHE A 197 1.28 21.05 -3.73
CA PHE A 197 0.43 21.35 -4.89
C PHE A 197 -0.38 20.11 -5.31
N ASP A 198 0.28 18.96 -5.49
CA ASP A 198 -0.37 17.71 -5.85
C ASP A 198 -1.47 17.33 -4.84
N LEU A 199 -1.23 17.53 -3.53
CA LEU A 199 -2.21 17.26 -2.47
C LEU A 199 -3.37 18.26 -2.50
N SER A 200 -3.13 19.56 -2.76
CA SER A 200 -4.17 20.58 -2.79
C SER A 200 -5.17 20.35 -3.92
N LEU A 201 -4.76 19.80 -5.04
CA LEU A 201 -5.63 19.46 -6.17
C LEU A 201 -6.59 18.30 -5.88
N ILE A 202 -6.34 17.52 -4.83
CA ILE A 202 -7.23 16.41 -4.44
C ILE A 202 -8.60 16.92 -3.98
N HIS A 203 -8.66 18.16 -3.50
CA HIS A 203 -9.87 18.79 -2.96
C HIS A 203 -10.61 19.68 -3.97
N ILE A 204 -10.09 19.83 -5.17
CA ILE A 204 -10.69 20.54 -6.28
C ILE A 204 -11.32 19.56 -7.27
#